data_91aae13768b90df4883a1d72e0716030
#
_entry.id   91aae13768b90df4883a1d72e0716030
#
_cell.length_a   1.000
_cell.length_b   1.000
_cell.length_c   1.000
_cell.angle_alpha   90.00
_cell.angle_beta   90.00
_cell.angle_gamma   90.00
#
_symmetry.space_group_name_H-M   'P 1'
#
loop_
_entity.id
_entity.type
_entity.pdbx_description
1 polymer ?
#
loop_
_entity_poly.entity_id
_entity_poly.type
_entity_poly.pdbx_seq_one_letter_code
_entity_poly.pdbx_strand_id
1 'polypeptide(L)'
;MPASRVLDDLLPRRGGPLPRVAVIGAGVSGLTLARVLAGAGFPVRVLDKGRGPGGRLSTRRDADGGTFDHGAQYFTARDPLFVAQVEAWVAQGLAAPWQGRIGTLEPGAVTPSAKESVRYVGVPGMNSVAKVLADGLDLRSGVRVERVSRDGKAWRLTSDSGEDLGLAEVVVAAVPAPQAVPLLAGAPALADQAKGARLSPCWAVMARFEAPVALALDGAFVKDSPLSWVAREASKPGRASGERWVLHGSPEYSAAHLEETPEEVAPKLLEAFAQALGTGVRAVEAVAHRWRFSMPSPPLDTRALYDAEAGLGACGDWCAGPRVEGAFLSGVALARRVVEGVRGP
;
A
#
# COMPACT_ATOMS: atom_id res chain seq x y z
N MET A 1 9.05 21.87 -7.87
CA MET A 1 9.53 21.55 -6.51
C MET A 1 9.90 20.08 -6.44
N PRO A 2 10.98 19.63 -5.73
CA PRO A 2 11.21 18.19 -5.54
C PRO A 2 10.01 17.54 -4.82
N ALA A 3 9.68 16.29 -5.19
CA ALA A 3 8.50 15.57 -4.66
C ALA A 3 8.47 15.42 -3.13
N SER A 4 9.62 15.49 -2.50
CA SER A 4 9.77 15.44 -1.04
C SER A 4 9.34 16.73 -0.34
N ARG A 5 9.46 17.91 -0.98
CA ARG A 5 9.25 19.20 -0.30
C ARG A 5 7.83 19.42 0.23
N VAL A 6 6.80 18.87 -0.43
CA VAL A 6 5.42 19.00 0.06
C VAL A 6 5.26 18.45 1.47
N LEU A 7 5.95 17.35 1.78
CA LEU A 7 5.90 16.70 3.09
C LEU A 7 6.99 17.21 4.05
N ASP A 8 8.20 17.48 3.55
CA ASP A 8 9.33 17.89 4.37
C ASP A 8 9.10 19.25 5.04
N ASP A 9 8.35 20.14 4.35
CA ASP A 9 8.01 21.49 4.83
C ASP A 9 6.60 21.57 5.45
N LEU A 10 5.90 20.42 5.59
CA LEU A 10 4.51 20.40 6.06
C LEU A 10 4.36 20.85 7.52
N LEU A 11 5.35 20.57 8.36
CA LEU A 11 5.39 20.97 9.75
C LEU A 11 6.65 21.79 10.05
N PRO A 12 6.59 22.77 10.96
CA PRO A 12 7.75 23.57 11.30
C PRO A 12 8.83 22.69 11.94
N ARG A 13 10.07 22.96 11.59
CA ARG A 13 11.23 22.33 12.26
C ARG A 13 11.25 22.69 13.74
N ARG A 14 11.52 21.69 14.55
CA ARG A 14 11.65 21.84 15.98
C ARG A 14 13.10 21.87 16.39
N GLY A 15 13.42 22.68 17.39
CA GLY A 15 14.73 22.72 18.04
C GLY A 15 14.76 21.83 19.29
N GLY A 16 15.97 21.57 19.78
CA GLY A 16 16.20 20.80 20.99
C GLY A 16 16.22 19.27 20.78
N PRO A 17 16.41 18.49 21.83
CA PRO A 17 16.41 17.03 21.75
C PRO A 17 14.99 16.52 21.47
N LEU A 18 14.83 15.83 20.33
CA LEU A 18 13.57 15.21 19.92
C LEU A 18 13.60 13.70 20.16
N PRO A 19 12.46 13.06 20.47
CA PRO A 19 12.38 11.63 20.66
C PRO A 19 12.70 10.88 19.37
N ARG A 20 13.39 9.74 19.50
CA ARG A 20 13.61 8.81 18.39
C ARG A 20 12.29 8.14 18.03
N VAL A 21 11.97 8.08 16.75
CA VAL A 21 10.76 7.48 16.23
C VAL A 21 11.10 6.23 15.43
N ALA A 22 10.51 5.09 15.79
CA ALA A 22 10.55 3.88 15.00
C ALA A 22 9.22 3.68 14.28
N VAL A 23 9.27 3.57 12.95
CA VAL A 23 8.12 3.30 12.09
C VAL A 23 8.20 1.86 11.59
N ILE A 24 7.21 1.05 11.91
CA ILE A 24 7.13 -0.36 11.49
C ILE A 24 6.21 -0.44 10.27
N GLY A 25 6.79 -0.63 9.09
CA GLY A 25 6.10 -0.68 7.80
C GLY A 25 6.49 0.46 6.86
N ALA A 26 7.05 0.11 5.69
CA ALA A 26 7.41 1.03 4.60
C ALA A 26 6.35 1.08 3.50
N GLY A 27 5.07 1.02 3.85
CA GLY A 27 3.95 1.38 2.98
C GLY A 27 3.78 2.90 2.88
N VAL A 28 2.84 3.36 2.05
CA VAL A 28 2.58 4.80 1.84
C VAL A 28 2.36 5.52 3.16
N SER A 29 1.58 4.95 4.08
CA SER A 29 1.26 5.58 5.36
C SER A 29 2.50 5.79 6.22
N GLY A 30 3.32 4.73 6.42
CA GLY A 30 4.54 4.79 7.24
C GLY A 30 5.60 5.72 6.63
N LEU A 31 5.80 5.65 5.31
CA LEU A 31 6.75 6.52 4.62
C LEU A 31 6.33 7.99 4.64
N THR A 32 5.02 8.27 4.46
CA THR A 32 4.49 9.65 4.57
C THR A 32 4.72 10.20 5.97
N LEU A 33 4.38 9.44 7.01
CA LEU A 33 4.64 9.81 8.39
C LEU A 33 6.12 10.06 8.64
N ALA A 34 6.98 9.14 8.20
CA ALA A 34 8.44 9.25 8.37
C ALA A 34 9.01 10.51 7.72
N ARG A 35 8.56 10.84 6.50
CA ARG A 35 8.97 12.08 5.79
C ARG A 35 8.58 13.33 6.55
N VAL A 36 7.32 13.42 6.98
CA VAL A 36 6.83 14.59 7.71
C VAL A 36 7.59 14.79 9.02
N LEU A 37 7.84 13.71 9.77
CA LEU A 37 8.59 13.79 11.03
C LEU A 37 10.07 14.10 10.81
N ALA A 38 10.70 13.51 9.80
CA ALA A 38 12.09 13.82 9.45
C ALA A 38 12.25 15.29 9.01
N GLY A 39 11.31 15.81 8.21
CA GLY A 39 11.24 17.23 7.85
C GLY A 39 11.12 18.14 9.06
N ALA A 40 10.34 17.74 10.07
CA ALA A 40 10.20 18.44 11.34
C ALA A 40 11.43 18.27 12.28
N GLY A 41 12.44 17.48 11.90
CA GLY A 41 13.71 17.33 12.61
C GLY A 41 13.79 16.11 13.54
N PHE A 42 12.79 15.22 13.55
CA PHE A 42 12.82 14.01 14.36
C PHE A 42 13.82 12.99 13.83
N PRO A 43 14.58 12.30 14.69
CA PRO A 43 15.35 11.11 14.29
C PRO A 43 14.39 9.95 14.04
N VAL A 44 14.18 9.60 12.76
CA VAL A 44 13.23 8.58 12.34
C VAL A 44 13.96 7.40 11.72
N ARG A 45 13.61 6.18 12.15
CA ARG A 45 14.00 4.92 11.52
C ARG A 45 12.76 4.18 11.04
N VAL A 46 12.80 3.67 9.81
CA VAL A 46 11.75 2.84 9.23
C VAL A 46 12.23 1.39 9.16
N LEU A 47 11.42 0.45 9.62
CA LEU A 47 11.69 -1.00 9.60
C LEU A 47 10.61 -1.69 8.77
N ASP A 48 10.99 -2.48 7.78
CA ASP A 48 10.03 -3.19 6.93
C ASP A 48 10.46 -4.64 6.64
N LYS A 49 9.50 -5.56 6.68
CA LYS A 49 9.73 -6.98 6.38
C LYS A 49 9.95 -7.28 4.89
N GLY A 50 9.49 -6.39 4.02
CA GLY A 50 9.66 -6.51 2.57
C GLY A 50 11.09 -6.25 2.13
N ARG A 51 11.42 -6.71 0.92
CA ARG A 51 12.74 -6.47 0.30
C ARG A 51 12.95 -5.02 -0.13
N GLY A 52 11.91 -4.21 -0.12
CA GLY A 52 11.94 -2.80 -0.47
C GLY A 52 10.63 -2.09 -0.14
N PRO A 53 10.60 -0.75 -0.25
CA PRO A 53 9.44 0.05 0.10
C PRO A 53 8.27 -0.16 -0.86
N GLY A 54 7.04 0.08 -0.37
CA GLY A 54 5.82 0.07 -1.18
C GLY A 54 4.66 -0.68 -0.54
N GLY A 55 4.92 -1.79 0.15
CA GLY A 55 3.85 -2.63 0.69
C GLY A 55 2.87 -3.02 -0.41
N ARG A 56 1.58 -2.66 -0.29
CA ARG A 56 0.53 -2.92 -1.30
C ARG A 56 0.65 -2.09 -2.60
N LEU A 57 1.61 -1.18 -2.69
CA LEU A 57 2.03 -0.53 -3.94
C LEU A 57 3.21 -1.23 -4.62
N SER A 58 3.55 -2.45 -4.22
CA SER A 58 4.69 -3.16 -4.79
C SER A 58 4.45 -3.52 -6.26
N THR A 59 5.54 -3.46 -7.03
CA THR A 59 5.62 -3.88 -8.42
C THR A 59 6.54 -5.09 -8.50
N ARG A 60 6.11 -6.17 -9.15
CA ARG A 60 6.91 -7.37 -9.38
C ARG A 60 7.44 -7.38 -10.81
N ARG A 61 8.64 -7.91 -11.02
CA ARG A 61 9.23 -8.10 -12.35
C ARG A 61 9.15 -9.58 -12.74
N ASP A 62 8.90 -9.83 -14.03
CA ASP A 62 9.07 -11.14 -14.64
C ASP A 62 10.52 -11.35 -15.14
N ALA A 63 10.78 -12.53 -15.67
CA ALA A 63 12.10 -12.92 -16.20
C ALA A 63 12.51 -12.07 -17.42
N ASP A 64 11.54 -11.58 -18.19
CA ASP A 64 11.77 -10.78 -19.40
C ASP A 64 11.91 -9.28 -19.10
N GLY A 65 11.95 -8.89 -17.82
CA GLY A 65 12.05 -7.51 -17.38
C GLY A 65 10.74 -6.70 -17.44
N GLY A 66 9.63 -7.33 -17.81
CA GLY A 66 8.30 -6.76 -17.69
C GLY A 66 7.87 -6.59 -16.24
N THR A 67 6.83 -5.80 -16.01
CA THR A 67 6.40 -5.49 -14.65
C THR A 67 4.92 -5.73 -14.46
N PHE A 68 4.55 -6.08 -13.22
CA PHE A 68 3.18 -6.25 -12.76
C PHE A 68 2.96 -5.46 -11.48
N ASP A 69 1.98 -4.56 -11.49
CA ASP A 69 1.49 -3.89 -10.30
C ASP A 69 0.40 -4.76 -9.66
N HIS A 70 0.82 -5.73 -8.85
CA HIS A 70 -0.06 -6.78 -8.34
C HIS A 70 -0.85 -6.41 -7.07
N GLY A 71 -0.62 -5.20 -6.56
CA GLY A 71 -1.42 -4.60 -5.48
C GLY A 71 -2.35 -3.51 -6.02
N ALA A 72 -2.20 -2.28 -5.54
CA ALA A 72 -2.99 -1.15 -6.04
C ALA A 72 -2.73 -0.92 -7.55
N GLN A 73 -3.81 -0.84 -8.30
CA GLN A 73 -3.75 -0.77 -9.77
C GLN A 73 -3.63 0.66 -10.30
N TYR A 74 -4.16 1.59 -9.55
CA TYR A 74 -4.12 3.04 -9.76
C TYR A 74 -4.48 3.73 -8.43
N PHE A 75 -4.39 5.04 -8.41
CA PHE A 75 -4.93 5.87 -7.34
C PHE A 75 -5.62 7.12 -7.91
N THR A 76 -6.48 7.71 -7.10
CA THR A 76 -7.16 8.98 -7.38
C THR A 76 -6.79 9.97 -6.28
N ALA A 77 -6.85 11.26 -6.54
CA ALA A 77 -6.57 12.32 -5.58
C ALA A 77 -7.77 13.27 -5.48
N ARG A 78 -8.18 13.59 -4.26
CA ARG A 78 -9.32 14.48 -3.95
C ARG A 78 -8.99 15.49 -2.85
N ASP A 79 -8.30 15.05 -1.79
CA ASP A 79 -7.85 15.93 -0.72
C ASP A 79 -6.79 16.90 -1.27
N PRO A 80 -6.89 18.21 -1.01
CA PRO A 80 -5.97 19.22 -1.57
C PRO A 80 -4.49 18.93 -1.28
N LEU A 81 -4.16 18.39 -0.10
CA LEU A 81 -2.78 18.05 0.23
C LEU A 81 -2.29 16.87 -0.60
N PHE A 82 -3.14 15.85 -0.80
CA PHE A 82 -2.76 14.71 -1.62
C PHE A 82 -2.71 15.07 -3.10
N VAL A 83 -3.60 15.95 -3.58
CA VAL A 83 -3.55 16.52 -4.95
C VAL A 83 -2.21 17.21 -5.17
N ALA A 84 -1.79 18.12 -4.28
CA ALA A 84 -0.49 18.79 -4.39
C ALA A 84 0.70 17.81 -4.42
N GLN A 85 0.63 16.73 -3.61
CA GLN A 85 1.67 15.70 -3.63
C GLN A 85 1.69 14.91 -4.94
N VAL A 86 0.52 14.57 -5.48
CA VAL A 86 0.40 13.85 -6.76
C VAL A 86 0.89 14.73 -7.92
N GLU A 87 0.55 16.01 -7.94
CA GLU A 87 1.06 16.97 -8.92
C GLU A 87 2.58 17.08 -8.88
N ALA A 88 3.17 17.10 -7.66
CA ALA A 88 4.61 17.08 -7.51
C ALA A 88 5.25 15.78 -8.03
N TRP A 89 4.63 14.62 -7.85
CA TRP A 89 5.10 13.36 -8.45
C TRP A 89 4.96 13.36 -9.98
N VAL A 90 3.88 13.90 -10.52
CA VAL A 90 3.68 14.02 -11.97
C VAL A 90 4.73 14.93 -12.59
N ALA A 91 4.97 16.10 -11.98
CA ALA A 91 5.99 17.06 -12.45
C ALA A 91 7.42 16.47 -12.48
N GLN A 92 7.68 15.42 -11.70
CA GLN A 92 8.97 14.71 -11.66
C GLN A 92 8.99 13.41 -12.47
N GLY A 93 7.91 13.09 -13.18
CA GLY A 93 7.81 11.84 -13.94
C GLY A 93 7.70 10.58 -13.07
N LEU A 94 7.38 10.69 -11.77
CA LEU A 94 7.24 9.58 -10.82
C LEU A 94 5.83 9.01 -10.79
N ALA A 95 4.86 9.78 -11.28
CA ALA A 95 3.49 9.35 -11.52
C ALA A 95 2.98 9.96 -12.82
N ALA A 96 1.96 9.36 -13.40
CA ALA A 96 1.30 9.88 -14.58
C ALA A 96 -0.20 9.54 -14.58
N PRO A 97 -1.04 10.36 -15.25
CA PRO A 97 -2.42 9.99 -15.52
C PRO A 97 -2.47 8.71 -16.38
N TRP A 98 -3.26 7.74 -15.95
CA TRP A 98 -3.56 6.56 -16.76
C TRP A 98 -4.79 6.83 -17.63
N GLN A 99 -4.57 6.92 -18.93
CA GLN A 99 -5.61 7.17 -19.92
C GLN A 99 -6.24 5.87 -20.45
N GLY A 100 -6.07 4.75 -19.75
CA GLY A 100 -6.64 3.47 -20.11
C GLY A 100 -8.17 3.51 -20.25
N ARG A 101 -8.69 2.70 -21.16
CA ARG A 101 -10.13 2.48 -21.35
C ARG A 101 -10.61 1.58 -20.22
N ILE A 102 -11.34 2.16 -19.29
CA ILE A 102 -11.84 1.44 -18.11
C ILE A 102 -13.33 1.18 -18.28
N GLY A 103 -13.78 0.04 -17.80
CA GLY A 103 -15.19 -0.32 -17.88
C GLY A 103 -15.57 -1.43 -16.93
N THR A 104 -16.71 -2.05 -17.24
CA THR A 104 -17.23 -3.24 -16.59
C THR A 104 -17.24 -4.40 -17.57
N LEU A 105 -16.80 -5.56 -17.12
CA LEU A 105 -16.86 -6.82 -17.83
C LEU A 105 -17.85 -7.73 -17.10
N GLU A 106 -18.91 -8.11 -17.81
CA GLU A 106 -19.93 -9.06 -17.39
C GLU A 106 -20.00 -10.19 -18.41
N PRO A 107 -20.53 -11.39 -18.07
CA PRO A 107 -20.68 -12.46 -19.06
C PRO A 107 -21.44 -12.00 -20.30
N GLY A 108 -20.73 -11.96 -21.46
CA GLY A 108 -21.30 -11.54 -22.74
C GLY A 108 -21.46 -10.03 -22.94
N ALA A 109 -21.02 -9.17 -22.00
CA ALA A 109 -21.16 -7.74 -22.12
C ALA A 109 -19.90 -6.98 -21.65
N VAL A 110 -19.50 -5.96 -22.42
CA VAL A 110 -18.43 -5.03 -22.10
C VAL A 110 -18.99 -3.61 -22.11
N THR A 111 -18.99 -2.95 -20.96
CA THR A 111 -19.56 -1.60 -20.83
C THR A 111 -18.46 -0.60 -20.44
N PRO A 112 -18.08 0.35 -21.31
CA PRO A 112 -17.13 1.41 -20.94
C PRO A 112 -17.67 2.28 -19.80
N SER A 113 -16.84 2.63 -18.84
CA SER A 113 -17.21 3.57 -17.78
C SER A 113 -17.01 5.01 -18.23
N ALA A 114 -17.93 5.89 -17.83
CA ALA A 114 -17.71 7.32 -17.96
C ALA A 114 -16.46 7.75 -17.17
N LYS A 115 -15.72 8.74 -17.68
CA LYS A 115 -14.52 9.29 -17.02
C LYS A 115 -14.94 10.23 -15.90
N GLU A 116 -15.15 9.70 -14.68
CA GLU A 116 -15.57 10.53 -13.52
C GLU A 116 -14.38 11.16 -12.77
N SER A 117 -13.21 10.54 -12.81
CA SER A 117 -12.01 11.02 -12.11
C SER A 117 -10.74 10.61 -12.82
N VAL A 118 -9.69 11.41 -12.65
CA VAL A 118 -8.35 11.07 -13.15
C VAL A 118 -7.79 9.93 -12.31
N ARG A 119 -7.36 8.85 -12.98
CA ARG A 119 -6.61 7.75 -12.37
C ARG A 119 -5.13 7.97 -12.62
N TYR A 120 -4.34 7.87 -11.56
CA TYR A 120 -2.88 7.99 -11.63
C TYR A 120 -2.21 6.66 -11.38
N VAL A 121 -1.07 6.44 -11.99
CA VAL A 121 -0.17 5.30 -11.72
C VAL A 121 1.24 5.79 -11.45
N GLY A 122 1.98 5.08 -10.63
CA GLY A 122 3.42 5.32 -10.47
C GLY A 122 4.19 4.95 -11.74
N VAL A 123 5.29 5.61 -12.05
CA VAL A 123 6.12 5.42 -13.25
C VAL A 123 7.58 5.16 -12.82
N PRO A 124 8.25 4.12 -13.33
CA PRO A 124 7.81 3.05 -14.26
C PRO A 124 6.98 1.94 -13.60
N GLY A 125 6.64 1.98 -12.34
CA GLY A 125 5.84 1.03 -11.57
C GLY A 125 5.16 1.71 -10.40
N MET A 126 4.09 1.12 -9.85
CA MET A 126 3.35 1.71 -8.72
C MET A 126 4.26 1.97 -7.51
N ASN A 127 5.32 1.16 -7.31
CA ASN A 127 6.26 1.35 -6.22
C ASN A 127 7.19 2.58 -6.36
N SER A 128 7.18 3.28 -7.49
CA SER A 128 8.02 4.48 -7.70
C SER A 128 7.70 5.59 -6.69
N VAL A 129 6.42 5.80 -6.39
CA VAL A 129 5.99 6.80 -5.40
C VAL A 129 6.43 6.44 -3.98
N ALA A 130 6.47 5.15 -3.64
CA ALA A 130 6.97 4.71 -2.35
C ALA A 130 8.50 4.82 -2.25
N LYS A 131 9.22 4.55 -3.35
CA LYS A 131 10.69 4.71 -3.39
C LYS A 131 11.12 6.14 -3.15
N VAL A 132 10.44 7.10 -3.77
CA VAL A 132 10.77 8.53 -3.56
C VAL A 132 10.37 9.01 -2.16
N LEU A 133 9.29 8.47 -1.58
CA LEU A 133 8.96 8.73 -0.18
C LEU A 133 10.01 8.17 0.79
N ALA A 134 10.67 7.09 0.45
CA ALA A 134 11.71 6.46 1.25
C ALA A 134 13.10 7.10 1.06
N ASP A 135 13.30 7.87 -0.01
CA ASP A 135 14.60 8.44 -0.35
C ASP A 135 15.15 9.33 0.77
N GLY A 136 16.40 9.08 1.19
CA GLY A 136 17.05 9.80 2.28
C GLY A 136 16.53 9.48 3.70
N LEU A 137 15.60 8.53 3.88
CA LEU A 137 15.20 8.02 5.20
C LEU A 137 16.13 6.87 5.66
N ASP A 138 16.32 6.74 6.97
CA ASP A 138 16.95 5.53 7.57
C ASP A 138 15.95 4.37 7.47
N LEU A 139 15.95 3.68 6.31
CA LEU A 139 15.10 2.53 6.01
C LEU A 139 15.91 1.24 6.07
N ARG A 140 15.48 0.32 6.95
CA ARG A 140 15.98 -1.05 6.99
C ARG A 140 14.90 -2.02 6.49
N SER A 141 15.13 -2.57 5.30
CA SER A 141 14.28 -3.58 4.65
C SER A 141 14.70 -5.00 5.04
N GLY A 142 13.79 -5.98 4.85
CA GLY A 142 14.03 -7.40 5.16
C GLY A 142 14.01 -7.71 6.65
N VAL A 143 13.43 -6.84 7.48
CA VAL A 143 13.39 -6.98 8.93
C VAL A 143 11.95 -6.97 9.42
N ARG A 144 11.49 -8.08 9.95
CA ARG A 144 10.18 -8.19 10.59
C ARG A 144 10.29 -7.90 12.08
N VAL A 145 9.69 -6.80 12.51
CA VAL A 145 9.52 -6.52 13.93
C VAL A 145 8.43 -7.43 14.48
N GLU A 146 8.77 -8.24 15.46
CA GLU A 146 7.86 -9.19 16.10
C GLU A 146 7.35 -8.67 17.45
N ARG A 147 8.20 -7.96 18.19
CA ARG A 147 7.86 -7.49 19.54
C ARG A 147 8.30 -6.06 19.78
N VAL A 148 7.43 -5.33 20.47
CA VAL A 148 7.68 -4.01 21.05
C VAL A 148 7.47 -4.14 22.56
N SER A 149 8.51 -3.94 23.35
CA SER A 149 8.46 -4.11 24.80
C SER A 149 9.02 -2.89 25.52
N ARG A 150 8.45 -2.55 26.69
CA ARG A 150 8.87 -1.38 27.48
C ARG A 150 10.28 -1.58 28.03
N ASP A 151 11.11 -0.54 27.88
CA ASP A 151 12.46 -0.48 28.45
C ASP A 151 12.70 0.94 28.99
N GLY A 152 12.47 1.12 30.27
CA GLY A 152 12.47 2.43 30.92
C GLY A 152 11.44 3.39 30.31
N LYS A 153 11.92 4.52 29.77
CA LYS A 153 11.07 5.52 29.07
C LYS A 153 10.92 5.24 27.57
N ALA A 154 11.62 4.23 27.04
CA ALA A 154 11.61 3.89 25.63
C ALA A 154 10.96 2.52 25.38
N TRP A 155 10.86 2.15 24.13
CA TRP A 155 10.42 0.86 23.63
C TRP A 155 11.58 0.16 22.94
N ARG A 156 11.83 -1.10 23.32
CA ARG A 156 12.76 -1.99 22.63
C ARG A 156 12.04 -2.73 21.54
N LEU A 157 12.60 -2.70 20.35
CA LEU A 157 12.09 -3.42 19.18
C LEU A 157 12.94 -4.69 18.99
N THR A 158 12.27 -5.83 18.76
CA THR A 158 12.95 -7.12 18.53
C THR A 158 12.39 -7.74 17.24
N SER A 159 13.26 -8.28 16.40
CA SER A 159 12.87 -8.99 15.19
C SER A 159 12.31 -10.37 15.49
N ASP A 160 11.71 -11.02 14.49
CA ASP A 160 11.27 -12.43 14.52
C ASP A 160 12.43 -13.42 14.66
N SER A 161 13.66 -13.03 14.30
CA SER A 161 14.88 -13.80 14.54
C SER A 161 15.50 -13.57 15.93
N GLY A 162 14.91 -12.69 16.76
CA GLY A 162 15.43 -12.33 18.08
C GLY A 162 16.47 -11.22 18.08
N GLU A 163 16.76 -10.59 16.93
CA GLU A 163 17.70 -9.47 16.85
C GLU A 163 17.16 -8.24 17.60
N ASP A 164 18.02 -7.57 18.38
CA ASP A 164 17.73 -6.27 18.97
C ASP A 164 17.82 -5.17 17.90
N LEU A 165 16.68 -4.56 17.59
CA LEU A 165 16.56 -3.50 16.58
C LEU A 165 16.73 -2.09 17.18
N GLY A 166 17.03 -2.00 18.49
CA GLY A 166 17.28 -0.76 19.20
C GLY A 166 16.07 -0.21 19.94
N LEU A 167 16.23 1.02 20.42
CA LEU A 167 15.27 1.73 21.26
C LEU A 167 14.70 2.94 20.54
N ALA A 168 13.40 3.21 20.78
CA ALA A 168 12.72 4.43 20.35
C ALA A 168 11.75 4.90 21.44
N GLU A 169 11.60 6.20 21.61
CA GLU A 169 10.63 6.79 22.54
C GLU A 169 9.21 6.78 21.95
N VAL A 170 9.11 6.83 20.61
CA VAL A 170 7.84 6.74 19.89
C VAL A 170 7.91 5.57 18.91
N VAL A 171 6.91 4.68 18.94
CA VAL A 171 6.80 3.56 17.99
C VAL A 171 5.46 3.63 17.27
N VAL A 172 5.52 3.53 15.94
CA VAL A 172 4.34 3.58 15.08
C VAL A 172 4.20 2.27 14.28
N ALA A 173 3.06 1.61 14.44
CA ALA A 173 2.67 0.46 13.63
C ALA A 173 1.95 0.93 12.34
N ALA A 174 2.69 1.03 11.24
CA ALA A 174 2.18 1.39 9.90
C ALA A 174 1.97 0.14 9.02
N VAL A 175 1.43 -0.90 9.63
CA VAL A 175 1.14 -2.20 9.03
C VAL A 175 -0.37 -2.49 9.05
N PRO A 176 -0.89 -3.52 8.35
CA PRO A 176 -2.31 -3.91 8.45
C PRO A 176 -2.75 -4.11 9.90
N ALA A 177 -3.98 -3.72 10.22
CA ALA A 177 -4.50 -3.73 11.60
C ALA A 177 -4.28 -5.04 12.37
N PRO A 178 -4.51 -6.25 11.80
CA PRO A 178 -4.22 -7.49 12.52
C PRO A 178 -2.73 -7.68 12.88
N GLN A 179 -1.82 -7.07 12.11
CA GLN A 179 -0.39 -7.08 12.41
C GLN A 179 0.01 -5.96 13.38
N ALA A 180 -0.76 -4.87 13.43
CA ALA A 180 -0.53 -3.77 14.37
C ALA A 180 -0.92 -4.12 15.81
N VAL A 181 -1.98 -4.91 16.00
CA VAL A 181 -2.51 -5.29 17.32
C VAL A 181 -1.43 -5.79 18.30
N PRO A 182 -0.61 -6.80 17.98
CA PRO A 182 0.43 -7.28 18.88
C PRO A 182 1.53 -6.23 19.14
N LEU A 183 1.82 -5.36 18.19
CA LEU A 183 2.81 -4.29 18.33
C LEU A 183 2.32 -3.14 19.24
N LEU A 184 1.02 -3.03 19.43
CA LEU A 184 0.35 -2.04 20.27
C LEU A 184 0.01 -2.56 21.68
N ALA A 185 0.50 -3.74 22.07
CA ALA A 185 0.17 -4.36 23.35
C ALA A 185 0.47 -3.46 24.56
N GLY A 186 1.43 -2.53 24.45
CA GLY A 186 1.75 -1.53 25.48
C GLY A 186 0.74 -0.39 25.61
N ALA A 187 -0.25 -0.30 24.70
CA ALA A 187 -1.36 0.64 24.76
C ALA A 187 -2.68 -0.11 24.43
N PRO A 188 -3.26 -0.83 25.42
CA PRO A 188 -4.39 -1.74 25.19
C PRO A 188 -5.60 -1.09 24.50
N ALA A 189 -5.90 0.15 24.83
CA ALA A 189 -6.99 0.89 24.20
C ALA A 189 -6.79 1.08 22.69
N LEU A 190 -5.54 1.31 22.23
CA LEU A 190 -5.23 1.38 20.81
C LEU A 190 -5.29 0.00 20.13
N ALA A 191 -4.79 -1.03 20.82
CA ALA A 191 -4.88 -2.41 20.32
C ALA A 191 -6.34 -2.85 20.14
N ASP A 192 -7.23 -2.50 21.06
CA ASP A 192 -8.65 -2.83 20.97
C ASP A 192 -9.34 -2.05 19.83
N GLN A 193 -9.01 -0.78 19.64
CA GLN A 193 -9.49 -0.03 18.46
C GLN A 193 -9.01 -0.68 17.15
N ALA A 194 -7.73 -1.07 17.06
CA ALA A 194 -7.18 -1.73 15.88
C ALA A 194 -7.85 -3.08 15.57
N LYS A 195 -8.26 -3.85 16.58
CA LYS A 195 -9.05 -5.10 16.42
C LYS A 195 -10.39 -4.88 15.72
N GLY A 196 -10.97 -3.67 15.82
CA GLY A 196 -12.20 -3.31 15.14
C GLY A 196 -12.07 -3.21 13.62
N ALA A 197 -10.87 -3.01 13.09
CA ALA A 197 -10.62 -2.91 11.66
C ALA A 197 -10.56 -4.30 11.01
N ARG A 198 -11.45 -4.56 10.06
CA ARG A 198 -11.45 -5.79 9.26
C ARG A 198 -10.80 -5.54 7.92
N LEU A 199 -10.03 -6.51 7.43
CA LEU A 199 -9.40 -6.44 6.11
C LEU A 199 -9.75 -7.70 5.32
N SER A 200 -10.30 -7.50 4.12
CA SER A 200 -10.56 -8.58 3.18
C SER A 200 -9.27 -9.00 2.48
N PRO A 201 -9.08 -10.29 2.18
CA PRO A 201 -7.97 -10.75 1.36
C PRO A 201 -8.21 -10.45 -0.12
N CYS A 202 -7.14 -10.60 -0.92
CA CYS A 202 -7.21 -10.57 -2.37
C CYS A 202 -6.13 -11.49 -2.95
N TRP A 203 -6.52 -12.41 -3.81
CA TRP A 203 -5.60 -13.10 -4.69
C TRP A 203 -5.33 -12.23 -5.93
N ALA A 204 -4.07 -12.08 -6.29
CA ALA A 204 -3.64 -11.35 -7.47
C ALA A 204 -2.85 -12.30 -8.39
N VAL A 205 -3.37 -12.58 -9.58
CA VAL A 205 -2.66 -13.35 -10.60
C VAL A 205 -2.00 -12.40 -11.58
N MET A 206 -0.70 -12.57 -11.76
CA MET A 206 0.12 -11.90 -12.76
C MET A 206 0.30 -12.87 -13.91
N ALA A 207 -0.27 -12.56 -15.06
CA ALA A 207 -0.28 -13.45 -16.24
C ALA A 207 0.35 -12.79 -17.45
N ARG A 208 1.19 -13.52 -18.17
CA ARG A 208 1.74 -13.15 -19.46
C ARG A 208 1.13 -14.04 -20.55
N PHE A 209 0.64 -13.42 -21.61
CA PHE A 209 0.03 -14.10 -22.73
C PHE A 209 0.92 -13.97 -23.98
N GLU A 210 0.90 -14.97 -24.84
CA GLU A 210 1.63 -14.96 -26.12
C GLU A 210 0.89 -14.10 -27.16
N ALA A 211 -0.43 -14.25 -27.23
CA ALA A 211 -1.29 -13.51 -28.13
C ALA A 211 -2.04 -12.38 -27.38
N PRO A 212 -2.40 -11.30 -28.08
CA PRO A 212 -3.23 -10.25 -27.52
C PRO A 212 -4.56 -10.79 -26.98
N VAL A 213 -4.92 -10.38 -25.75
CA VAL A 213 -6.23 -10.68 -25.19
C VAL A 213 -7.29 -9.82 -25.86
N ALA A 214 -8.33 -10.46 -26.40
CA ALA A 214 -9.42 -9.82 -27.13
C ALA A 214 -10.38 -9.06 -26.20
N LEU A 215 -9.88 -8.07 -25.47
CA LEU A 215 -10.66 -7.17 -24.63
C LEU A 215 -10.39 -5.72 -25.06
N ALA A 216 -11.48 -5.01 -25.39
CA ALA A 216 -11.41 -3.61 -25.83
C ALA A 216 -11.07 -2.64 -24.68
N LEU A 217 -11.09 -3.10 -23.42
CA LEU A 217 -10.75 -2.34 -22.21
C LEU A 217 -9.30 -2.61 -21.79
N ASP A 218 -8.70 -1.63 -21.16
CA ASP A 218 -7.36 -1.71 -20.57
C ASP A 218 -7.43 -2.03 -19.08
N GLY A 219 -8.60 -1.82 -18.46
CA GLY A 219 -8.94 -2.27 -17.12
C GLY A 219 -10.45 -2.44 -16.97
N ALA A 220 -10.89 -3.44 -16.23
CA ALA A 220 -12.31 -3.70 -16.04
C ALA A 220 -12.62 -4.17 -14.62
N PHE A 221 -13.70 -3.62 -14.05
CA PHE A 221 -14.40 -4.24 -12.95
C PHE A 221 -15.15 -5.45 -13.49
N VAL A 222 -14.93 -6.62 -12.88
CA VAL A 222 -15.58 -7.86 -13.32
C VAL A 222 -16.74 -8.16 -12.37
N LYS A 223 -17.92 -8.44 -12.93
CA LYS A 223 -19.11 -8.81 -12.18
C LYS A 223 -19.48 -10.27 -12.43
N ASP A 224 -20.22 -10.84 -11.50
CA ASP A 224 -20.71 -12.22 -11.54
C ASP A 224 -19.58 -13.24 -11.84
N SER A 225 -18.43 -13.06 -11.18
CA SER A 225 -17.20 -13.79 -11.43
C SER A 225 -16.38 -13.97 -10.16
N PRO A 226 -15.55 -15.01 -10.06
CA PRO A 226 -14.48 -15.09 -9.06
C PRO A 226 -13.49 -13.91 -9.09
N LEU A 227 -13.44 -13.15 -10.21
CA LEU A 227 -12.65 -11.95 -10.35
C LEU A 227 -13.45 -10.70 -9.94
N SER A 228 -12.75 -9.68 -9.45
CA SER A 228 -13.29 -8.33 -9.19
C SER A 228 -12.70 -7.26 -10.10
N TRP A 229 -11.46 -7.46 -10.57
CA TRP A 229 -10.73 -6.50 -11.40
C TRP A 229 -9.73 -7.20 -12.31
N VAL A 230 -9.57 -6.67 -13.50
CA VAL A 230 -8.50 -7.05 -14.43
C VAL A 230 -7.87 -5.81 -15.06
N ALA A 231 -6.56 -5.85 -15.33
CA ALA A 231 -5.87 -4.73 -15.98
C ALA A 231 -4.71 -5.19 -16.85
N ARG A 232 -4.60 -4.55 -18.03
CA ARG A 232 -3.49 -4.70 -18.97
C ARG A 232 -2.34 -3.80 -18.55
N GLU A 233 -1.21 -4.37 -18.16
CA GLU A 233 -0.06 -3.61 -17.66
C GLU A 233 0.52 -2.67 -18.73
N ALA A 234 0.67 -3.12 -19.98
CA ALA A 234 1.23 -2.32 -21.07
C ALA A 234 0.42 -1.04 -21.40
N SER A 235 -0.82 -0.93 -20.93
CA SER A 235 -1.63 0.29 -21.09
C SER A 235 -1.26 1.41 -20.12
N LYS A 236 -0.51 1.08 -19.08
CA LYS A 236 -0.07 2.04 -18.05
C LYS A 236 1.23 2.74 -18.50
N PRO A 237 1.38 4.05 -18.28
CA PRO A 237 2.60 4.78 -18.57
C PRO A 237 3.86 4.14 -17.98
N GLY A 238 4.93 4.08 -18.78
CA GLY A 238 6.24 3.58 -18.36
C GLY A 238 6.34 2.05 -18.19
N ARG A 239 5.32 1.28 -18.60
CA ARG A 239 5.39 -0.19 -18.62
C ARG A 239 5.98 -0.70 -19.92
N ALA A 240 6.68 -1.84 -19.86
CA ALA A 240 7.17 -2.52 -21.05
C ALA A 240 6.02 -3.01 -21.92
N SER A 241 6.25 -3.07 -23.23
CA SER A 241 5.32 -3.69 -24.19
C SER A 241 5.15 -5.18 -23.90
N GLY A 242 4.09 -5.77 -24.44
CA GLY A 242 3.75 -7.18 -24.29
C GLY A 242 2.42 -7.36 -23.55
N GLU A 243 1.86 -8.53 -23.71
CA GLU A 243 0.52 -8.84 -23.20
C GLU A 243 0.61 -9.38 -21.78
N ARG A 244 0.61 -8.45 -20.82
CA ARG A 244 0.69 -8.71 -19.38
C ARG A 244 -0.56 -8.19 -18.69
N TRP A 245 -1.16 -9.03 -17.87
CA TRP A 245 -2.38 -8.72 -17.12
C TRP A 245 -2.24 -9.04 -15.65
N VAL A 246 -2.87 -8.21 -14.84
CA VAL A 246 -3.12 -8.49 -13.42
C VAL A 246 -4.61 -8.79 -13.25
N LEU A 247 -4.91 -9.91 -12.60
CA LEU A 247 -6.26 -10.38 -12.31
C LEU A 247 -6.41 -10.40 -10.79
N HIS A 248 -7.37 -9.66 -10.25
CA HIS A 248 -7.69 -9.67 -8.83
C HIS A 248 -8.93 -10.54 -8.57
N GLY A 249 -8.79 -11.51 -7.68
CA GLY A 249 -9.91 -12.26 -7.15
C GLY A 249 -10.85 -11.35 -6.35
N SER A 250 -12.14 -11.67 -6.37
CA SER A 250 -13.11 -10.98 -5.52
C SER A 250 -12.80 -11.21 -4.05
N PRO A 251 -13.26 -10.35 -3.14
CA PRO A 251 -13.11 -10.56 -1.69
C PRO A 251 -13.68 -11.89 -1.23
N GLU A 252 -14.83 -12.28 -1.76
CA GLU A 252 -15.56 -13.52 -1.43
C GLU A 252 -14.76 -14.74 -1.88
N TYR A 253 -14.33 -14.76 -3.16
CA TYR A 253 -13.47 -15.82 -3.69
C TYR A 253 -12.18 -15.91 -2.89
N SER A 254 -11.52 -14.78 -2.68
CA SER A 254 -10.23 -14.74 -1.99
C SER A 254 -10.32 -15.20 -0.54
N ALA A 255 -11.44 -14.95 0.14
CA ALA A 255 -11.69 -15.43 1.49
C ALA A 255 -11.95 -16.94 1.53
N ALA A 256 -12.74 -17.45 0.59
CA ALA A 256 -13.07 -18.89 0.49
C ALA A 256 -11.82 -19.74 0.15
N HIS A 257 -10.87 -19.17 -0.62
CA HIS A 257 -9.66 -19.84 -1.10
C HIS A 257 -8.38 -19.32 -0.41
N LEU A 258 -8.50 -18.75 0.80
CA LEU A 258 -7.41 -18.03 1.46
C LEU A 258 -6.20 -18.92 1.76
N GLU A 259 -6.41 -20.18 2.09
CA GLU A 259 -5.34 -21.09 2.49
C GLU A 259 -4.83 -21.98 1.35
N GLU A 260 -5.39 -21.83 0.14
CA GLU A 260 -4.87 -22.51 -1.04
C GLU A 260 -3.48 -21.99 -1.44
N THR A 261 -2.76 -22.77 -2.22
CA THR A 261 -1.44 -22.38 -2.75
C THR A 261 -1.56 -21.49 -3.98
N PRO A 262 -0.54 -20.69 -4.31
CA PRO A 262 -0.51 -19.90 -5.55
C PRO A 262 -0.71 -20.76 -6.81
N GLU A 263 -0.19 -21.98 -6.81
CA GLU A 263 -0.25 -22.96 -7.92
C GLU A 263 -1.69 -23.48 -8.13
N GLU A 264 -2.48 -23.59 -7.06
CA GLU A 264 -3.90 -23.99 -7.12
C GLU A 264 -4.80 -22.84 -7.56
N VAL A 265 -4.49 -21.61 -7.14
CA VAL A 265 -5.34 -20.44 -7.42
C VAL A 265 -5.12 -19.88 -8.81
N ALA A 266 -3.87 -19.83 -9.32
CA ALA A 266 -3.58 -19.22 -10.60
C ALA A 266 -4.41 -19.80 -11.76
N PRO A 267 -4.52 -21.13 -11.96
CA PRO A 267 -5.34 -21.68 -13.04
C PRO A 267 -6.84 -21.38 -12.87
N LYS A 268 -7.37 -21.38 -11.65
CA LYS A 268 -8.79 -21.08 -11.40
C LYS A 268 -9.17 -19.65 -11.81
N LEU A 269 -8.33 -18.66 -11.45
CA LEU A 269 -8.57 -17.27 -11.84
C LEU A 269 -8.28 -17.00 -13.31
N LEU A 270 -7.38 -17.73 -13.96
CA LEU A 270 -7.22 -17.72 -15.42
C LEU A 270 -8.45 -18.27 -16.14
N GLU A 271 -9.02 -19.36 -15.64
CA GLU A 271 -10.26 -19.92 -16.16
C GLU A 271 -11.43 -18.92 -16.01
N ALA A 272 -11.56 -18.30 -14.82
CA ALA A 272 -12.56 -17.25 -14.60
C ALA A 272 -12.38 -16.07 -15.57
N PHE A 273 -11.13 -15.73 -15.91
CA PHE A 273 -10.85 -14.68 -16.91
C PHE A 273 -11.28 -15.10 -18.29
N ALA A 274 -10.98 -16.33 -18.73
CA ALA A 274 -11.42 -16.87 -20.01
C ALA A 274 -12.96 -16.90 -20.12
N GLN A 275 -13.64 -17.31 -19.04
CA GLN A 275 -15.11 -17.30 -18.96
C GLN A 275 -15.68 -15.89 -19.08
N ALA A 276 -15.11 -14.91 -18.36
CA ALA A 276 -15.54 -13.52 -18.43
C ALA A 276 -15.35 -12.91 -19.82
N LEU A 277 -14.30 -13.32 -20.54
CA LEU A 277 -14.05 -12.91 -21.93
C LEU A 277 -14.95 -13.62 -22.96
N GLY A 278 -15.58 -14.74 -22.60
CA GLY A 278 -16.30 -15.61 -23.54
C GLY A 278 -15.41 -16.30 -24.57
N THR A 279 -14.10 -16.34 -24.35
CA THR A 279 -13.11 -16.95 -25.23
C THR A 279 -11.93 -17.53 -24.45
N GLY A 280 -11.34 -18.59 -24.97
CA GLY A 280 -10.15 -19.18 -24.37
C GLY A 280 -8.94 -18.25 -24.44
N VAL A 281 -8.20 -18.15 -23.36
CA VAL A 281 -6.90 -17.46 -23.29
C VAL A 281 -5.84 -18.43 -22.80
N ARG A 282 -4.64 -18.35 -23.36
CA ARG A 282 -3.52 -19.18 -22.95
C ARG A 282 -2.41 -18.30 -22.38
N ALA A 283 -2.21 -18.39 -21.08
CA ALA A 283 -1.06 -17.77 -20.45
C ALA A 283 0.19 -18.64 -20.69
N VAL A 284 1.29 -18.00 -21.02
CA VAL A 284 2.62 -18.64 -21.10
C VAL A 284 3.30 -18.64 -19.73
N GLU A 285 2.91 -17.74 -18.86
CA GLU A 285 3.36 -17.67 -17.48
C GLU A 285 2.24 -17.10 -16.61
N ALA A 286 2.03 -17.65 -15.42
CA ALA A 286 1.11 -17.12 -14.45
C ALA A 286 1.62 -17.38 -13.03
N VAL A 287 1.62 -16.36 -12.21
CA VAL A 287 2.03 -16.44 -10.79
C VAL A 287 0.97 -15.76 -9.94
N ALA A 288 0.44 -16.46 -8.94
CA ALA A 288 -0.47 -15.88 -7.98
C ALA A 288 0.27 -15.32 -6.76
N HIS A 289 -0.26 -14.25 -6.18
CA HIS A 289 0.19 -13.67 -4.93
C HIS A 289 -1.00 -13.47 -3.99
N ARG A 290 -0.85 -13.88 -2.74
CA ARG A 290 -1.86 -13.75 -1.71
C ARG A 290 -1.68 -12.50 -0.88
N TRP A 291 -2.55 -11.51 -1.06
CA TRP A 291 -2.70 -10.39 -0.15
C TRP A 291 -3.68 -10.77 0.97
N ARG A 292 -3.16 -11.31 2.10
CA ARG A 292 -4.01 -11.71 3.24
C ARG A 292 -4.77 -10.53 3.85
N PHE A 293 -4.21 -9.33 3.78
CA PHE A 293 -4.77 -8.09 4.33
C PHE A 293 -4.77 -7.01 3.24
N SER A 294 -5.67 -7.15 2.27
CA SER A 294 -5.70 -6.31 1.07
C SER A 294 -6.45 -5.00 1.30
N MET A 295 -7.72 -5.06 1.67
CA MET A 295 -8.61 -3.91 1.69
C MET A 295 -9.39 -3.84 3.00
N PRO A 296 -9.37 -2.71 3.73
CA PRO A 296 -10.20 -2.52 4.90
C PRO A 296 -11.68 -2.39 4.51
N SER A 297 -12.57 -3.07 5.27
CA SER A 297 -14.01 -3.09 5.03
C SER A 297 -14.80 -3.41 6.31
N PRO A 298 -15.40 -2.42 7.00
CA PRO A 298 -15.16 -0.98 6.84
C PRO A 298 -13.83 -0.53 7.44
N PRO A 299 -13.29 0.65 7.05
CA PRO A 299 -12.21 1.28 7.79
C PRO A 299 -12.73 1.81 9.14
N LEU A 300 -11.81 2.16 10.05
CA LEU A 300 -12.17 2.88 11.27
C LEU A 300 -12.63 4.31 10.95
N ASP A 301 -13.42 4.89 11.85
CA ASP A 301 -13.83 6.30 11.77
C ASP A 301 -12.82 7.21 12.51
N THR A 302 -11.53 7.04 12.17
CA THR A 302 -10.45 7.90 12.70
C THR A 302 -9.28 7.90 11.73
N ARG A 303 -8.63 9.05 11.60
CA ARG A 303 -7.50 9.17 10.66
C ARG A 303 -6.22 8.47 11.13
N ALA A 304 -6.03 8.31 12.44
CA ALA A 304 -4.87 7.64 13.04
C ALA A 304 -5.15 7.32 14.51
N LEU A 305 -4.42 6.38 15.08
CA LEU A 305 -4.42 6.04 16.49
C LEU A 305 -3.12 6.56 17.13
N TYR A 306 -3.20 7.20 18.29
CA TYR A 306 -2.02 7.68 19.03
C TYR A 306 -2.31 7.83 20.51
N ASP A 307 -1.44 7.27 21.30
CA ASP A 307 -1.33 7.46 22.75
C ASP A 307 -0.02 8.22 23.03
N ALA A 308 -0.13 9.48 23.36
CA ALA A 308 1.03 10.36 23.58
C ALA A 308 1.80 10.01 24.88
N GLU A 309 1.12 9.49 25.91
CA GLU A 309 1.73 9.09 27.17
C GLU A 309 2.54 7.79 26.97
N ALA A 310 1.98 6.83 26.27
CA ALA A 310 2.69 5.60 25.93
C ALA A 310 3.78 5.83 24.86
N GLY A 311 3.63 6.82 23.99
CA GLY A 311 4.45 6.99 22.79
C GLY A 311 4.21 5.91 21.75
N LEU A 312 2.97 5.37 21.67
CA LEU A 312 2.58 4.34 20.71
C LEU A 312 1.51 4.87 19.77
N GLY A 313 1.59 4.46 18.50
CA GLY A 313 0.57 4.84 17.52
C GLY A 313 0.44 3.87 16.36
N ALA A 314 -0.61 4.06 15.57
CA ALA A 314 -0.80 3.34 14.33
C ALA A 314 -1.45 4.20 13.25
N CYS A 315 -1.08 3.94 12.00
CA CYS A 315 -1.65 4.58 10.82
C CYS A 315 -1.75 3.59 9.65
N GLY A 316 -2.65 3.88 8.74
CA GLY A 316 -2.90 3.05 7.56
C GLY A 316 -4.21 3.45 6.88
N ASP A 317 -4.45 2.91 5.71
CA ASP A 317 -5.73 3.03 5.01
C ASP A 317 -6.92 2.47 5.80
N TRP A 318 -6.66 1.53 6.70
CA TRP A 318 -7.66 0.98 7.61
C TRP A 318 -8.13 1.98 8.68
N CYS A 319 -7.41 3.09 8.86
CA CYS A 319 -7.86 4.23 9.67
C CYS A 319 -8.71 5.21 8.84
N ALA A 320 -8.17 5.69 7.69
CA ALA A 320 -8.70 6.86 6.98
C ALA A 320 -9.40 6.54 5.65
N GLY A 321 -9.57 5.28 5.31
CA GLY A 321 -10.25 4.81 4.10
C GLY A 321 -9.38 3.99 3.16
N PRO A 322 -9.99 3.03 2.43
CA PRO A 322 -9.31 1.97 1.69
C PRO A 322 -8.69 2.45 0.37
N ARG A 323 -7.83 3.46 0.40
CA ARG A 323 -7.20 4.07 -0.77
C ARG A 323 -5.77 4.47 -0.47
N VAL A 324 -4.97 4.68 -1.51
CA VAL A 324 -3.63 5.28 -1.41
C VAL A 324 -3.69 6.64 -0.73
N GLU A 325 -4.68 7.47 -1.09
CA GLU A 325 -4.96 8.75 -0.45
C GLU A 325 -5.24 8.60 1.05
N GLY A 326 -6.08 7.64 1.44
CA GLY A 326 -6.38 7.36 2.85
C GLY A 326 -5.13 6.96 3.64
N ALA A 327 -4.28 6.11 3.06
CA ALA A 327 -3.00 5.75 3.67
C ALA A 327 -2.08 6.96 3.84
N PHE A 328 -1.98 7.83 2.83
CA PHE A 328 -1.20 9.07 2.87
C PHE A 328 -1.72 10.01 3.97
N LEU A 329 -3.01 10.30 3.97
CA LEU A 329 -3.64 11.21 4.94
C LEU A 329 -3.55 10.67 6.37
N SER A 330 -3.62 9.36 6.55
CA SER A 330 -3.42 8.71 7.85
C SER A 330 -2.00 8.94 8.38
N GLY A 331 -0.98 8.80 7.52
CA GLY A 331 0.42 9.10 7.88
C GLY A 331 0.61 10.55 8.30
N VAL A 332 0.05 11.50 7.54
CA VAL A 332 0.09 12.94 7.87
C VAL A 332 -0.61 13.21 9.20
N ALA A 333 -1.80 12.64 9.41
CA ALA A 333 -2.56 12.86 10.63
C ALA A 333 -1.82 12.38 11.87
N LEU A 334 -1.17 11.21 11.78
CA LEU A 334 -0.37 10.72 12.90
C LEU A 334 0.88 11.55 13.13
N ALA A 335 1.57 12.00 12.08
CA ALA A 335 2.73 12.87 12.23
C ALA A 335 2.39 14.15 13.00
N ARG A 336 1.26 14.79 12.70
CA ARG A 336 0.76 15.96 13.43
C ARG A 336 0.55 15.65 14.91
N ARG A 337 -0.11 14.54 15.24
CA ARG A 337 -0.35 14.13 16.64
C ARG A 337 0.96 13.86 17.39
N VAL A 338 1.95 13.22 16.75
CA VAL A 338 3.28 12.99 17.36
C VAL A 338 3.95 14.32 17.66
N VAL A 339 3.96 15.26 16.71
CA VAL A 339 4.56 16.60 16.90
C VAL A 339 3.84 17.38 17.99
N GLU A 340 2.52 17.28 18.09
CA GLU A 340 1.71 17.92 19.13
C GLU A 340 1.97 17.31 20.50
N GLY A 341 2.09 15.97 20.60
CA GLY A 341 2.38 15.25 21.85
C GLY A 341 3.76 15.53 22.43
N VAL A 342 4.72 15.97 21.62
CA VAL A 342 6.07 16.37 22.04
C VAL A 342 6.13 17.85 22.45
N ARG A 343 5.01 18.57 22.53
CA ARG A 343 4.98 19.91 23.12
C ARG A 343 5.38 19.75 24.60
N GLY A 344 6.66 20.03 24.87
CA GLY A 344 7.10 20.29 26.23
C GLY A 344 6.35 21.49 26.83
N PRO A 345 6.42 21.63 28.15
CA PRO A 345 5.75 22.69 28.88
C PRO A 345 6.12 24.07 28.36
#